data_382f7fca7d9921c59208cc8627cfd983
#
_entry.id   382f7fca7d9921c59208cc8627cfd983
#
_cell.length_a   1.000
_cell.length_b   1.000
_cell.length_c   1.000
_cell.angle_alpha   90.00
_cell.angle_beta   90.00
_cell.angle_gamma   90.00
#
_symmetry.space_group_name_H-M   'P 1'
#
loop_
_entity.id
_entity.type
_entity.pdbx_description
1 polymer ?
#
loop_
_entity_poly.entity_id
_entity_poly.type
_entity_poly.pdbx_seq_one_letter_code
_entity_poly.pdbx_strand_id
1 'polypeptide(L)'
;MGTQNHHLLTLLPYFLLALAFAVRPPLFAGPNLFGGRKLQEIQSRLSTGFGKLLPNHILCQKIKARKKRGGRITYSEHMLTNTVTDDFWKIFRAILTLGYSREFFLYGYVLGPVISSTPKAWASWPSPFDLPRDKKAREDALAEKRIVALSKVLGEVTQQANPENDPKIRERGEKNIEIVNNALRSKDSISCLNAMKEYIYTDKRHSSKVYLKACSGGVVKSILTAIGGEGLPNVPLINRLNCNEISNIIKQISKSDEVLDSLDIQKMSDREVLAACRERSITASNVAVGRADLSQWLTAVKCHIENTNDNLLTQPVLYENMFNKRLALMGYYIARDFKKADTSVLFRSAVGL
;
A
#
# COMPACT_ATOMS: atom_id res chain seq x y z
N MET A 1 -27.95 -28.09 4.24
CA MET A 1 -26.89 -28.88 3.54
C MET A 1 -26.01 -28.08 2.58
N GLY A 2 -25.95 -26.75 2.62
CA GLY A 2 -25.22 -25.91 1.65
C GLY A 2 -23.85 -25.37 2.06
N THR A 3 -23.37 -25.60 3.28
CA THR A 3 -22.15 -24.94 3.80
C THR A 3 -20.85 -25.73 3.65
N GLN A 4 -20.94 -27.04 3.43
CA GLN A 4 -19.73 -27.89 3.32
C GLN A 4 -19.00 -27.76 1.96
N ASN A 5 -19.73 -27.52 0.87
CA ASN A 5 -19.11 -27.46 -0.47
C ASN A 5 -18.31 -26.16 -0.71
N HIS A 6 -18.58 -25.06 -0.02
CA HIS A 6 -17.79 -23.83 -0.13
C HIS A 6 -16.38 -23.96 0.48
N HIS A 7 -16.19 -24.81 1.50
CA HIS A 7 -14.88 -25.03 2.11
C HIS A 7 -13.93 -25.82 1.22
N LEU A 8 -14.43 -26.78 0.46
CA LEU A 8 -13.62 -27.58 -0.47
C LEU A 8 -13.09 -26.73 -1.64
N LEU A 9 -13.92 -25.84 -2.21
CA LEU A 9 -13.51 -24.96 -3.29
C LEU A 9 -12.46 -23.92 -2.86
N THR A 10 -12.50 -23.47 -1.61
CA THR A 10 -11.50 -22.52 -1.06
C THR A 10 -10.17 -23.18 -0.69
N LEU A 11 -10.14 -24.51 -0.47
CA LEU A 11 -8.94 -25.27 -0.16
C LEU A 11 -8.26 -25.84 -1.42
N LEU A 12 -8.99 -25.98 -2.52
CA LEU A 12 -8.48 -26.55 -3.77
C LEU A 12 -7.19 -25.84 -4.28
N PRO A 13 -7.06 -24.50 -4.26
CA PRO A 13 -5.84 -23.82 -4.67
C PRO A 13 -4.61 -24.21 -3.83
N TYR A 14 -4.79 -24.35 -2.51
CA TYR A 14 -3.70 -24.75 -1.60
C TYR A 14 -3.26 -26.18 -1.84
N PHE A 15 -4.21 -27.07 -2.12
CA PHE A 15 -3.95 -28.47 -2.43
C PHE A 15 -3.21 -28.63 -3.77
N LEU A 16 -3.66 -27.92 -4.82
CA LEU A 16 -3.02 -27.91 -6.13
C LEU A 16 -1.60 -27.36 -6.08
N LEU A 17 -1.36 -26.30 -5.29
CA LEU A 17 -0.03 -25.76 -5.09
C LEU A 17 0.88 -26.77 -4.36
N ALA A 18 0.39 -27.42 -3.32
CA ALA A 18 1.11 -28.46 -2.60
C ALA A 18 1.43 -29.66 -3.51
N LEU A 19 0.49 -30.07 -4.37
CA LEU A 19 0.67 -31.14 -5.36
C LEU A 19 1.72 -30.76 -6.42
N ALA A 20 1.72 -29.52 -6.91
CA ALA A 20 2.70 -29.02 -7.88
C ALA A 20 4.14 -29.08 -7.33
N PHE A 21 4.32 -28.96 -5.99
CA PHE A 21 5.61 -29.06 -5.33
C PHE A 21 5.93 -30.47 -4.77
N ALA A 22 4.92 -31.30 -4.54
CA ALA A 22 5.10 -32.69 -4.11
C ALA A 22 5.56 -33.63 -5.25
N VAL A 23 5.23 -33.28 -6.50
CA VAL A 23 5.82 -33.91 -7.68
C VAL A 23 7.28 -33.47 -7.71
N ARG A 24 8.16 -34.33 -7.16
CA ARG A 24 9.62 -34.16 -7.10
C ARG A 24 10.13 -33.58 -8.42
N PRO A 25 10.57 -32.33 -8.48
CA PRO A 25 11.20 -31.84 -9.68
C PRO A 25 12.59 -32.50 -9.76
N PRO A 26 12.92 -33.28 -10.78
CA PRO A 26 14.26 -33.77 -11.02
C PRO A 26 15.29 -32.67 -11.20
N LEU A 27 14.85 -31.41 -11.30
CA LEU A 27 15.65 -30.20 -11.49
C LEU A 27 16.53 -29.81 -10.30
N PHE A 28 16.31 -30.32 -9.09
CA PHE A 28 17.13 -29.99 -7.92
C PHE A 28 18.17 -31.09 -7.55
N ALA A 29 18.26 -32.13 -8.34
CA ALA A 29 19.18 -33.24 -8.08
C ALA A 29 20.62 -33.03 -8.57
N GLY A 30 20.95 -31.88 -9.17
CA GLY A 30 22.32 -31.53 -9.57
C GLY A 30 23.11 -30.97 -8.37
N PRO A 31 24.21 -31.61 -7.95
CA PRO A 31 24.87 -31.30 -6.67
C PRO A 31 25.57 -29.95 -6.61
N ASN A 32 25.69 -29.17 -7.69
CA ASN A 32 26.56 -27.99 -7.73
C ASN A 32 25.97 -26.70 -8.30
N LEU A 33 24.70 -26.69 -8.72
CA LEU A 33 24.11 -25.48 -9.31
C LEU A 33 23.74 -24.38 -8.28
N PHE A 34 23.51 -24.76 -7.03
CA PHE A 34 23.17 -23.82 -5.96
C PHE A 34 24.01 -24.18 -4.73
N GLY A 35 24.87 -23.26 -4.28
CA GLY A 35 25.63 -23.46 -3.05
C GLY A 35 24.70 -23.92 -1.91
N GLY A 36 25.15 -24.89 -1.09
CA GLY A 36 24.31 -25.56 -0.09
C GLY A 36 23.48 -24.65 0.84
N ARG A 37 23.96 -23.42 1.12
CA ARG A 37 23.24 -22.41 1.90
C ARG A 37 21.96 -21.91 1.21
N LYS A 38 21.98 -21.72 -0.11
CA LYS A 38 20.79 -21.28 -0.86
C LYS A 38 19.71 -22.36 -0.90
N LEU A 39 20.11 -23.61 -1.05
CA LEU A 39 19.18 -24.74 -1.06
C LEU A 39 18.47 -24.89 0.30
N GLN A 40 19.22 -24.79 1.40
CA GLN A 40 18.66 -24.81 2.75
C GLN A 40 17.68 -23.67 3.01
N GLU A 41 17.99 -22.46 2.51
CA GLU A 41 17.09 -21.32 2.62
C GLU A 41 15.77 -21.55 1.88
N ILE A 42 15.83 -22.04 0.63
CA ILE A 42 14.63 -22.35 -0.16
C ILE A 42 13.80 -23.43 0.54
N GLN A 43 14.44 -24.48 1.02
CA GLN A 43 13.75 -25.54 1.75
C GLN A 43 13.07 -25.03 3.02
N SER A 44 13.76 -24.17 3.78
CA SER A 44 13.20 -23.51 4.96
C SER A 44 12.00 -22.63 4.63
N ARG A 45 12.07 -21.83 3.53
CA ARG A 45 10.95 -21.00 3.05
C ARG A 45 9.74 -21.85 2.68
N LEU A 46 9.97 -22.91 1.91
CA LEU A 46 8.90 -23.79 1.46
C LEU A 46 8.23 -24.50 2.64
N SER A 47 9.01 -25.11 3.54
CA SER A 47 8.47 -25.80 4.71
C SER A 47 7.67 -24.85 5.62
N THR A 48 8.22 -23.67 5.92
CA THR A 48 7.55 -22.65 6.74
C THR A 48 6.30 -22.11 6.05
N GLY A 49 6.39 -21.84 4.76
CA GLY A 49 5.29 -21.29 3.97
C GLY A 49 4.10 -22.23 3.93
N PHE A 50 4.32 -23.47 3.51
CA PHE A 50 3.25 -24.48 3.47
C PHE A 50 2.68 -24.78 4.86
N GLY A 51 3.54 -24.86 5.89
CA GLY A 51 3.09 -25.10 7.27
C GLY A 51 2.16 -24.01 7.82
N LYS A 52 2.23 -22.77 7.31
CA LYS A 52 1.43 -21.63 7.80
C LYS A 52 0.23 -21.29 6.91
N LEU A 53 0.23 -21.63 5.61
CA LEU A 53 -0.84 -21.25 4.70
C LEU A 53 -2.22 -21.72 5.16
N LEU A 54 -2.35 -23.04 5.41
CA LEU A 54 -3.63 -23.62 5.81
C LEU A 54 -4.09 -23.17 7.19
N PRO A 55 -3.24 -23.16 8.24
CA PRO A 55 -3.60 -22.60 9.54
C PRO A 55 -4.06 -21.16 9.47
N ASN A 56 -3.37 -20.28 8.72
CA ASN A 56 -3.76 -18.91 8.54
C ASN A 56 -5.12 -18.77 7.85
N HIS A 57 -5.40 -19.61 6.85
CA HIS A 57 -6.69 -19.62 6.17
C HIS A 57 -7.83 -20.01 7.11
N ILE A 58 -7.65 -21.08 7.89
CA ILE A 58 -8.64 -21.53 8.87
C ILE A 58 -8.89 -20.46 9.92
N LEU A 59 -7.83 -19.82 10.43
CA LEU A 59 -7.94 -18.72 11.39
C LEU A 59 -8.68 -17.52 10.78
N CYS A 60 -8.39 -17.17 9.54
CA CYS A 60 -9.09 -16.10 8.81
C CYS A 60 -10.60 -16.40 8.71
N GLN A 61 -11.01 -17.63 8.42
CA GLN A 61 -12.44 -18.02 8.38
C GLN A 61 -13.10 -17.87 9.76
N LYS A 62 -12.43 -18.27 10.84
CA LYS A 62 -12.91 -18.08 12.22
C LYS A 62 -13.10 -16.60 12.56
N ILE A 63 -12.13 -15.75 12.19
CA ILE A 63 -12.21 -14.29 12.40
C ILE A 63 -13.40 -13.70 11.63
N LYS A 64 -13.55 -14.06 10.34
CA LYS A 64 -14.67 -13.60 9.50
C LYS A 64 -16.02 -14.03 10.08
N ALA A 65 -16.12 -15.25 10.57
CA ALA A 65 -17.34 -15.76 11.21
C ALA A 65 -17.66 -15.01 12.51
N ARG A 66 -16.63 -14.70 13.35
CA ARG A 66 -16.79 -13.89 14.55
C ARG A 66 -17.25 -12.47 14.21
N LYS A 67 -16.63 -11.82 13.22
CA LYS A 67 -17.03 -10.48 12.75
C LYS A 67 -18.47 -10.44 12.26
N LYS A 68 -18.92 -11.45 11.51
CA LYS A 68 -20.34 -11.56 11.08
C LYS A 68 -21.34 -11.66 12.23
N ARG A 69 -20.91 -12.19 13.39
CA ARG A 69 -21.72 -12.26 14.61
C ARG A 69 -21.62 -11.00 15.48
N GLY A 70 -21.02 -9.91 14.97
CA GLY A 70 -20.83 -8.67 15.72
C GLY A 70 -19.65 -8.69 16.71
N GLY A 71 -18.81 -9.73 16.69
CA GLY A 71 -17.64 -9.82 17.55
C GLY A 71 -16.53 -8.83 17.13
N ARG A 72 -15.88 -8.22 18.13
CA ARG A 72 -14.73 -7.33 17.88
C ARG A 72 -13.54 -8.11 17.34
N ILE A 73 -12.75 -7.48 16.50
CA ILE A 73 -11.51 -8.02 15.95
C ILE A 73 -10.34 -7.13 16.36
N THR A 74 -9.17 -7.71 16.63
CA THR A 74 -7.95 -6.97 16.86
C THR A 74 -7.37 -6.46 15.54
N TYR A 75 -6.41 -5.53 15.62
CA TYR A 75 -5.73 -5.04 14.43
C TYR A 75 -4.91 -6.15 13.74
N SER A 76 -4.24 -7.00 14.51
CA SER A 76 -3.53 -8.16 13.98
C SER A 76 -4.43 -9.11 13.22
N GLU A 77 -5.66 -9.35 13.71
CA GLU A 77 -6.64 -10.18 13.03
C GLU A 77 -7.16 -9.54 11.74
N HIS A 78 -7.35 -8.21 11.74
CA HIS A 78 -7.68 -7.47 10.53
C HIS A 78 -6.57 -7.61 9.48
N MET A 79 -5.31 -7.39 9.87
CA MET A 79 -4.15 -7.55 9.00
C MET A 79 -4.03 -8.97 8.46
N LEU A 80 -4.20 -9.98 9.31
CA LEU A 80 -4.18 -11.38 8.88
C LEU A 80 -5.27 -11.66 7.82
N THR A 81 -6.47 -11.12 8.01
CA THR A 81 -7.58 -11.30 7.06
C THR A 81 -7.27 -10.71 5.70
N ASN A 82 -6.65 -9.52 5.66
CA ASN A 82 -6.23 -8.86 4.42
C ASN A 82 -5.10 -9.65 3.74
N THR A 83 -4.08 -10.04 4.52
CA THR A 83 -2.94 -10.82 4.03
C THR A 83 -3.37 -12.15 3.43
N VAL A 84 -4.24 -12.91 4.13
CA VAL A 84 -4.75 -14.20 3.62
C VAL A 84 -5.56 -14.02 2.33
N THR A 85 -6.29 -12.93 2.21
CA THR A 85 -7.04 -12.63 0.98
C THR A 85 -6.10 -12.33 -0.19
N ASP A 86 -5.03 -11.57 0.04
CA ASP A 86 -4.00 -11.29 -0.95
C ASP A 86 -3.21 -12.56 -1.33
N ASP A 87 -2.83 -13.35 -0.36
CA ASP A 87 -2.16 -14.64 -0.56
C ASP A 87 -3.01 -15.61 -1.41
N PHE A 88 -4.32 -15.63 -1.20
CA PHE A 88 -5.23 -16.41 -2.03
C PHE A 88 -5.14 -15.98 -3.50
N TRP A 89 -5.14 -14.67 -3.79
CA TRP A 89 -5.02 -14.17 -5.15
C TRP A 89 -3.64 -14.45 -5.76
N LYS A 90 -2.57 -14.43 -4.98
CA LYS A 90 -1.23 -14.81 -5.45
C LYS A 90 -1.19 -16.29 -5.84
N ILE A 91 -1.75 -17.18 -5.02
CA ILE A 91 -1.87 -18.62 -5.32
C ILE A 91 -2.70 -18.83 -6.58
N PHE A 92 -3.84 -18.16 -6.68
CA PHE A 92 -4.73 -18.28 -7.84
C PHE A 92 -4.02 -17.86 -9.13
N ARG A 93 -3.28 -16.75 -9.12
CA ARG A 93 -2.46 -16.32 -10.27
C ARG A 93 -1.38 -17.35 -10.61
N ALA A 94 -0.70 -17.91 -9.62
CA ALA A 94 0.32 -18.93 -9.84
C ALA A 94 -0.27 -20.19 -10.52
N ILE A 95 -1.45 -20.64 -10.08
CA ILE A 95 -2.17 -21.77 -10.68
C ILE A 95 -2.61 -21.46 -12.11
N LEU A 96 -3.16 -20.27 -12.36
CA LEU A 96 -3.53 -19.86 -13.71
C LEU A 96 -2.30 -19.83 -14.64
N THR A 97 -1.17 -19.30 -14.15
CA THR A 97 0.08 -19.28 -14.93
C THR A 97 0.55 -20.69 -15.24
N LEU A 98 0.49 -21.61 -14.26
CA LEU A 98 0.83 -23.01 -14.46
C LEU A 98 -0.08 -23.69 -15.51
N GLY A 99 -1.38 -23.40 -15.47
CA GLY A 99 -2.37 -23.92 -16.45
C GLY A 99 -2.20 -23.36 -17.83
N TYR A 100 -1.73 -22.10 -17.97
CA TYR A 100 -1.51 -21.44 -19.25
C TYR A 100 -0.17 -21.84 -19.89
N SER A 101 0.93 -21.82 -19.12
CA SER A 101 2.26 -22.22 -19.57
C SER A 101 3.12 -22.68 -18.40
N ARG A 102 3.60 -23.92 -18.49
CA ARG A 102 4.52 -24.50 -17.50
C ARG A 102 5.84 -23.76 -17.47
N GLU A 103 6.32 -23.30 -18.62
CA GLU A 103 7.57 -22.55 -18.77
C GLU A 103 7.47 -21.21 -18.04
N PHE A 104 6.42 -20.44 -18.25
CA PHE A 104 6.21 -19.17 -17.54
C PHE A 104 6.09 -19.36 -16.03
N PHE A 105 5.42 -20.41 -15.57
CA PHE A 105 5.37 -20.75 -14.16
C PHE A 105 6.76 -21.10 -13.63
N LEU A 106 7.50 -21.97 -14.33
CA LEU A 106 8.83 -22.38 -13.92
C LEU A 106 9.79 -21.17 -13.83
N TYR A 107 9.86 -20.35 -14.87
CA TYR A 107 10.74 -19.17 -14.88
C TYR A 107 10.30 -18.08 -13.94
N GLY A 108 9.02 -17.73 -13.88
CA GLY A 108 8.51 -16.62 -13.09
C GLY A 108 8.40 -16.92 -11.59
N TYR A 109 7.91 -18.09 -11.24
CA TYR A 109 7.60 -18.44 -9.84
C TYR A 109 8.65 -19.33 -9.19
N VAL A 110 9.38 -20.15 -9.95
CA VAL A 110 10.37 -21.07 -9.39
C VAL A 110 11.78 -20.56 -9.59
N LEU A 111 12.23 -20.43 -10.83
CA LEU A 111 13.62 -20.06 -11.12
C LEU A 111 13.91 -18.59 -10.83
N GLY A 112 12.98 -17.66 -11.11
CA GLY A 112 13.15 -16.25 -10.84
C GLY A 112 13.51 -15.96 -9.39
N PRO A 113 12.72 -16.39 -8.40
CA PRO A 113 13.05 -16.25 -6.98
C PRO A 113 14.35 -16.96 -6.56
N VAL A 114 14.64 -18.11 -7.13
CA VAL A 114 15.85 -18.89 -6.80
C VAL A 114 17.12 -18.25 -7.36
N ILE A 115 17.07 -17.78 -8.61
CA ILE A 115 18.24 -17.23 -9.31
C ILE A 115 18.53 -15.79 -8.86
N SER A 116 17.49 -14.94 -8.78
CA SER A 116 17.67 -13.50 -8.60
C SER A 116 18.16 -13.11 -7.20
N SER A 117 18.04 -13.98 -6.20
CA SER A 117 18.45 -13.72 -4.80
C SER A 117 17.94 -12.40 -4.21
N THR A 118 17.02 -11.70 -4.87
CA THR A 118 16.52 -10.40 -4.44
C THR A 118 15.27 -10.55 -3.59
N PRO A 119 15.09 -9.72 -2.55
CA PRO A 119 13.87 -9.71 -1.73
C PRO A 119 12.59 -9.52 -2.57
N LYS A 120 12.70 -8.82 -3.70
CA LYS A 120 11.58 -8.56 -4.61
C LYS A 120 11.10 -9.81 -5.35
N ALA A 121 11.98 -10.75 -5.64
CA ALA A 121 11.64 -11.95 -6.39
C ALA A 121 10.63 -12.86 -5.66
N TRP A 122 10.65 -12.83 -4.32
CA TRP A 122 9.71 -13.58 -3.48
C TRP A 122 8.39 -12.83 -3.24
N ALA A 123 8.26 -11.57 -3.66
CA ALA A 123 7.05 -10.78 -3.45
C ALA A 123 5.80 -11.35 -4.17
N SER A 124 6.00 -12.09 -5.26
CA SER A 124 4.92 -12.80 -5.99
C SER A 124 4.40 -14.03 -5.25
N TRP A 125 5.15 -14.53 -4.27
CA TRP A 125 4.76 -15.65 -3.44
C TRP A 125 3.86 -15.21 -2.28
N PRO A 126 3.04 -16.13 -1.72
CA PRO A 126 2.27 -15.85 -0.50
C PRO A 126 3.16 -15.40 0.66
N SER A 127 2.61 -14.56 1.53
CA SER A 127 3.35 -13.93 2.64
C SER A 127 4.05 -14.90 3.61
N PRO A 128 3.54 -16.13 3.88
CA PRO A 128 4.25 -17.09 4.73
C PRO A 128 5.60 -17.58 4.18
N PHE A 129 5.86 -17.40 2.87
CA PHE A 129 7.14 -17.76 2.25
C PHE A 129 8.18 -16.63 2.38
N ASP A 130 7.80 -15.47 2.85
CA ASP A 130 8.70 -14.34 3.08
C ASP A 130 9.52 -14.50 4.35
N LEU A 131 10.83 -14.27 4.25
CA LEU A 131 11.68 -14.15 5.43
C LEU A 131 11.58 -12.73 6.01
N PRO A 132 11.71 -12.58 7.35
CA PRO A 132 11.68 -11.27 8.00
C PRO A 132 12.69 -10.28 7.43
N ARG A 133 13.89 -10.73 7.07
CA ARG A 133 14.95 -9.92 6.45
C ARG A 133 14.53 -9.34 5.09
N ASP A 134 13.83 -10.13 4.25
CA ASP A 134 13.40 -9.69 2.93
C ASP A 134 12.26 -8.69 3.02
N LYS A 135 11.38 -8.90 3.99
CA LYS A 135 10.32 -7.96 4.31
C LYS A 135 10.91 -6.62 4.73
N LYS A 136 11.89 -6.62 5.64
CA LYS A 136 12.59 -5.41 6.07
C LYS A 136 13.29 -4.72 4.90
N ALA A 137 14.05 -5.46 4.09
CA ALA A 137 14.76 -4.90 2.93
C ALA A 137 13.80 -4.26 1.91
N ARG A 138 12.59 -4.84 1.71
CA ARG A 138 11.55 -4.22 0.86
C ARG A 138 10.96 -2.97 1.49
N GLU A 139 10.75 -2.97 2.81
CA GLU A 139 10.26 -1.81 3.56
C GLU A 139 11.26 -0.65 3.48
N ASP A 140 12.54 -0.91 3.67
CA ASP A 140 13.62 0.09 3.56
C ASP A 140 13.71 0.66 2.13
N ALA A 141 13.72 -0.21 1.12
CA ALA A 141 13.73 0.20 -0.29
C ALA A 141 12.46 0.97 -0.69
N LEU A 142 11.31 0.68 -0.06
CA LEU A 142 10.07 1.41 -0.30
C LEU A 142 10.12 2.81 0.30
N ALA A 143 10.72 2.98 1.48
CA ALA A 143 10.88 4.29 2.11
C ALA A 143 11.68 5.25 1.20
N GLU A 144 12.81 4.79 0.65
CA GLU A 144 13.61 5.56 -0.31
C GLU A 144 12.81 5.90 -1.57
N LYS A 145 12.11 4.92 -2.15
CA LYS A 145 11.28 5.15 -3.35
C LYS A 145 10.15 6.14 -3.12
N ARG A 146 9.54 6.14 -1.93
CA ARG A 146 8.48 7.09 -1.58
C ARG A 146 8.97 8.53 -1.64
N ILE A 147 10.18 8.78 -1.14
CA ILE A 147 10.82 10.10 -1.15
C ILE A 147 11.00 10.57 -2.60
N VAL A 148 11.64 9.74 -3.42
CA VAL A 148 11.88 10.06 -4.85
C VAL A 148 10.55 10.28 -5.60
N ALA A 149 9.53 9.47 -5.30
CA ALA A 149 8.22 9.59 -5.93
C ALA A 149 7.52 10.89 -5.53
N LEU A 150 7.56 11.27 -4.25
CA LEU A 150 7.00 12.54 -3.78
C LEU A 150 7.70 13.73 -4.43
N SER A 151 9.05 13.71 -4.52
CA SER A 151 9.82 14.76 -5.18
C SER A 151 9.41 14.94 -6.65
N LYS A 152 9.13 13.85 -7.37
CA LYS A 152 8.63 13.93 -8.75
C LYS A 152 7.25 14.57 -8.84
N VAL A 153 6.33 14.22 -7.93
CA VAL A 153 5.00 14.85 -7.89
C VAL A 153 5.11 16.34 -7.62
N LEU A 154 5.97 16.75 -6.69
CA LEU A 154 6.21 18.17 -6.39
C LEU A 154 6.87 18.89 -7.56
N GLY A 155 7.80 18.26 -8.26
CA GLY A 155 8.42 18.81 -9.47
C GLY A 155 7.43 19.10 -10.59
N GLU A 156 6.43 18.24 -10.79
CA GLU A 156 5.35 18.48 -11.77
C GLU A 156 4.46 19.68 -11.38
N VAL A 157 4.21 19.87 -10.08
CA VAL A 157 3.48 21.05 -9.58
C VAL A 157 4.29 22.32 -9.87
N THR A 158 5.61 22.27 -9.65
CA THR A 158 6.50 23.40 -9.91
C THR A 158 6.60 23.75 -11.40
N GLN A 159 6.62 22.74 -12.29
CA GLN A 159 6.63 22.97 -13.74
C GLN A 159 5.39 23.73 -14.23
N GLN A 160 4.25 23.62 -13.58
CA GLN A 160 3.05 24.40 -13.94
C GLN A 160 3.24 25.91 -13.75
N ALA A 161 4.09 26.32 -12.82
CA ALA A 161 4.40 27.72 -12.55
C ALA A 161 5.55 28.30 -13.43
N ASN A 162 6.03 27.53 -14.42
CA ASN A 162 7.08 28.00 -15.32
C ASN A 162 6.63 29.28 -16.05
N PRO A 163 7.46 30.35 -16.09
CA PRO A 163 7.18 31.59 -16.81
C PRO A 163 6.83 31.42 -18.29
N GLU A 164 7.29 30.33 -18.92
CA GLU A 164 7.00 30.02 -20.33
C GLU A 164 5.57 29.52 -20.56
N ASN A 165 4.86 29.12 -19.50
CA ASN A 165 3.48 28.65 -19.62
C ASN A 165 2.50 29.81 -19.84
N ASP A 166 1.32 29.47 -20.35
CA ASP A 166 0.16 30.38 -20.41
C ASP A 166 -0.07 31.06 -19.05
N PRO A 167 -0.34 32.39 -19.00
CA PRO A 167 -0.50 33.13 -17.75
C PRO A 167 -1.50 32.50 -16.76
N LYS A 168 -2.60 31.91 -17.26
CA LYS A 168 -3.60 31.24 -16.41
C LYS A 168 -3.09 29.94 -15.82
N ILE A 169 -2.27 29.19 -16.58
CA ILE A 169 -1.63 27.95 -16.10
C ILE A 169 -0.60 28.31 -15.05
N ARG A 170 0.20 29.34 -15.30
CA ARG A 170 1.23 29.84 -14.38
C ARG A 170 0.62 30.30 -13.06
N GLU A 171 -0.40 31.17 -13.08
CA GLU A 171 -1.09 31.66 -11.88
C GLU A 171 -1.63 30.49 -11.04
N ARG A 172 -2.24 29.51 -11.69
CA ARG A 172 -2.70 28.29 -11.02
C ARG A 172 -1.53 27.50 -10.43
N GLY A 173 -0.41 27.38 -11.15
CA GLY A 173 0.80 26.71 -10.68
C GLY A 173 1.38 27.38 -9.45
N GLU A 174 1.51 28.71 -9.44
CA GLU A 174 1.99 29.52 -8.32
C GLU A 174 1.11 29.32 -7.07
N LYS A 175 -0.23 29.38 -7.25
CA LYS A 175 -1.19 29.10 -6.17
C LYS A 175 -1.03 27.68 -5.64
N ASN A 176 -0.86 26.70 -6.51
CA ASN A 176 -0.64 25.30 -6.13
C ASN A 176 0.63 25.12 -5.30
N ILE A 177 1.73 25.78 -5.69
CA ILE A 177 2.99 25.77 -4.95
C ILE A 177 2.80 26.37 -3.56
N GLU A 178 2.12 27.50 -3.46
CA GLU A 178 1.85 28.14 -2.16
C GLU A 178 1.07 27.21 -1.23
N ILE A 179 0.00 26.58 -1.70
CA ILE A 179 -0.81 25.66 -0.91
C ILE A 179 0.01 24.45 -0.46
N VAL A 180 0.79 23.84 -1.37
CA VAL A 180 1.64 22.70 -1.04
C VAL A 180 2.70 23.11 -0.01
N ASN A 181 3.34 24.28 -0.16
CA ASN A 181 4.34 24.78 0.78
C ASN A 181 3.74 25.02 2.16
N ASN A 182 2.54 25.59 2.24
CA ASN A 182 1.83 25.78 3.50
C ASN A 182 1.48 24.45 4.16
N ALA A 183 1.02 23.47 3.38
CA ALA A 183 0.75 22.12 3.87
C ALA A 183 2.02 21.43 4.39
N LEU A 184 3.13 21.52 3.66
CA LEU A 184 4.41 20.93 4.06
C LEU A 184 5.05 21.61 5.29
N ARG A 185 4.78 22.89 5.50
CA ARG A 185 5.24 23.66 6.67
C ARG A 185 4.35 23.46 7.90
N SER A 186 3.21 22.83 7.75
CA SER A 186 2.27 22.61 8.85
C SER A 186 2.91 21.83 10.00
N LYS A 187 2.55 22.19 11.23
CA LYS A 187 3.10 21.56 12.45
C LYS A 187 2.42 20.23 12.75
N ASP A 188 1.17 20.07 12.33
CA ASP A 188 0.34 18.90 12.60
C ASP A 188 -0.54 18.55 11.38
N SER A 189 -1.15 17.38 11.44
CA SER A 189 -1.96 16.81 10.37
C SER A 189 -3.24 17.61 10.08
N ILE A 190 -3.84 18.25 11.09
CA ILE A 190 -5.06 19.06 10.93
C ILE A 190 -4.73 20.37 10.20
N SER A 191 -3.65 21.04 10.62
CA SER A 191 -3.17 22.25 9.92
C SER A 191 -2.80 21.97 8.46
N CYS A 192 -2.22 20.79 8.17
CA CYS A 192 -1.97 20.36 6.80
C CYS A 192 -3.26 20.23 5.99
N LEU A 193 -4.29 19.57 6.54
CA LEU A 193 -5.58 19.44 5.85
C LEU A 193 -6.26 20.80 5.63
N ASN A 194 -6.15 21.71 6.59
CA ASN A 194 -6.67 23.08 6.45
C ASN A 194 -5.97 23.85 5.32
N ALA A 195 -4.64 23.72 5.21
CA ALA A 195 -3.88 24.32 4.12
C ALA A 195 -4.29 23.74 2.74
N MET A 196 -4.68 22.46 2.70
CA MET A 196 -5.09 21.76 1.48
C MET A 196 -6.61 21.73 1.24
N LYS A 197 -7.40 22.49 2.00
CA LYS A 197 -8.86 22.40 1.94
C LYS A 197 -9.46 22.54 0.54
N GLU A 198 -8.91 23.41 -0.31
CA GLU A 198 -9.38 23.60 -1.69
C GLU A 198 -9.23 22.34 -2.57
N TYR A 199 -8.25 21.48 -2.27
CA TYR A 199 -8.05 20.22 -2.99
C TYR A 199 -8.81 19.04 -2.39
N ILE A 200 -9.09 19.10 -1.09
CA ILE A 200 -9.80 18.05 -0.38
C ILE A 200 -11.30 18.14 -0.66
N TYR A 201 -11.85 19.36 -0.59
CA TYR A 201 -13.25 19.62 -0.82
C TYR A 201 -13.49 19.96 -2.29
N THR A 202 -13.74 18.95 -3.08
CA THR A 202 -14.13 19.14 -4.48
C THR A 202 -15.60 19.50 -4.55
N ASP A 203 -15.91 20.52 -5.33
CA ASP A 203 -17.30 20.83 -5.72
C ASP A 203 -17.89 19.64 -6.50
N LYS A 204 -19.20 19.48 -6.46
CA LYS A 204 -20.02 18.35 -6.95
C LYS A 204 -19.67 17.77 -8.33
N ARG A 205 -18.77 18.41 -9.09
CA ARG A 205 -18.50 18.10 -10.50
C ARG A 205 -17.22 17.28 -10.75
N HIS A 206 -16.31 17.15 -9.79
CA HIS A 206 -15.01 16.57 -10.02
C HIS A 206 -14.67 15.52 -8.96
N SER A 207 -14.81 14.24 -9.30
CA SER A 207 -14.35 13.17 -8.42
C SER A 207 -12.82 13.09 -8.46
N SER A 208 -12.19 12.67 -7.35
CA SER A 208 -10.74 12.43 -7.26
C SER A 208 -10.26 11.46 -8.35
N LYS A 209 -11.11 10.54 -8.81
CA LYS A 209 -10.82 9.69 -9.96
C LYS A 209 -10.71 10.48 -11.26
N VAL A 210 -11.47 11.55 -11.43
CA VAL A 210 -11.38 12.44 -12.61
C VAL A 210 -10.07 13.22 -12.54
N TYR A 211 -9.69 13.72 -11.37
CA TYR A 211 -8.40 14.38 -11.16
C TYR A 211 -7.21 13.49 -11.47
N LEU A 212 -7.18 12.27 -10.89
CA LEU A 212 -6.12 11.31 -11.17
C LEU A 212 -6.04 10.91 -12.64
N LYS A 213 -7.18 10.83 -13.34
CA LYS A 213 -7.20 10.54 -14.79
C LYS A 213 -6.71 11.72 -15.63
N ALA A 214 -6.88 12.95 -15.15
CA ALA A 214 -6.39 14.16 -15.82
C ALA A 214 -4.90 14.39 -15.61
N CYS A 215 -4.29 13.75 -14.59
CA CYS A 215 -2.85 13.81 -14.37
C CYS A 215 -2.07 13.02 -15.42
N SER A 216 -0.83 13.45 -15.69
CA SER A 216 0.07 12.67 -16.51
C SER A 216 0.28 11.26 -15.92
N GLY A 217 0.47 10.25 -16.77
CA GLY A 217 0.69 8.88 -16.29
C GLY A 217 1.94 8.75 -15.41
N GLY A 218 2.94 9.64 -15.58
CA GLY A 218 4.11 9.75 -14.73
C GLY A 218 3.76 10.17 -13.31
N VAL A 219 2.89 11.19 -13.16
CA VAL A 219 2.39 11.67 -11.86
C VAL A 219 1.58 10.59 -11.15
N VAL A 220 0.64 9.95 -11.85
CA VAL A 220 -0.18 8.89 -11.25
C VAL A 220 0.68 7.74 -10.74
N LYS A 221 1.69 7.31 -11.51
CA LYS A 221 2.65 6.30 -11.10
C LYS A 221 3.46 6.75 -9.88
N SER A 222 3.88 8.01 -9.84
CA SER A 222 4.62 8.57 -8.71
C SER A 222 3.76 8.65 -7.45
N ILE A 223 2.50 9.08 -7.56
CA ILE A 223 1.54 9.06 -6.44
C ILE A 223 1.38 7.62 -5.93
N LEU A 224 1.14 6.65 -6.83
CA LEU A 224 0.99 5.25 -6.46
C LEU A 224 2.22 4.72 -5.72
N THR A 225 3.43 5.03 -6.23
CA THR A 225 4.68 4.63 -5.57
C THR A 225 4.85 5.31 -4.21
N ALA A 226 4.49 6.60 -4.09
CA ALA A 226 4.56 7.34 -2.83
C ALA A 226 3.68 6.72 -1.75
N ILE A 227 2.48 6.26 -2.09
CA ILE A 227 1.58 5.60 -1.13
C ILE A 227 1.87 4.11 -0.92
N GLY A 228 2.91 3.57 -1.56
CA GLY A 228 3.40 2.21 -1.34
C GLY A 228 2.90 1.16 -2.32
N GLY A 229 2.26 1.58 -3.42
CA GLY A 229 1.88 0.68 -4.51
C GLY A 229 3.00 0.43 -5.50
N GLU A 230 2.91 -0.66 -6.23
CA GLU A 230 3.80 -0.95 -7.37
C GLU A 230 3.16 -0.44 -8.67
N GLY A 231 3.66 0.72 -9.15
CA GLY A 231 3.15 1.32 -10.39
C GLY A 231 3.55 0.51 -11.63
N LEU A 232 2.58 0.20 -12.46
CA LEU A 232 2.79 -0.38 -13.79
C LEU A 232 3.44 0.66 -14.73
N PRO A 233 4.03 0.22 -15.87
CA PRO A 233 4.62 1.13 -16.84
C PRO A 233 3.66 2.24 -17.28
N ASN A 234 4.23 3.41 -17.64
CA ASN A 234 3.44 4.57 -18.06
C ASN A 234 2.92 4.42 -19.50
N VAL A 235 1.81 3.71 -19.66
CA VAL A 235 1.09 3.54 -20.92
C VAL A 235 -0.36 3.99 -20.70
N PRO A 236 -1.04 4.70 -21.63
CA PRO A 236 -2.36 5.29 -21.41
C PRO A 236 -3.43 4.33 -20.86
N LEU A 237 -3.47 3.11 -21.40
CA LEU A 237 -4.40 2.07 -20.93
C LEU A 237 -4.08 1.61 -19.49
N ILE A 238 -2.80 1.57 -19.13
CA ILE A 238 -2.29 1.15 -17.83
C ILE A 238 -2.47 2.24 -16.77
N ASN A 239 -2.53 3.52 -17.18
CA ASN A 239 -2.77 4.60 -16.24
C ASN A 239 -4.10 4.45 -15.50
N ARG A 240 -5.13 3.94 -16.16
CA ARG A 240 -6.41 3.62 -15.53
C ARG A 240 -6.27 2.53 -14.45
N LEU A 241 -5.40 1.55 -14.65
CA LEU A 241 -5.11 0.51 -13.66
C LEU A 241 -4.39 1.09 -12.46
N ASN A 242 -3.41 1.98 -12.66
CA ASN A 242 -2.72 2.69 -11.58
C ASN A 242 -3.70 3.56 -10.76
N CYS A 243 -4.63 4.27 -11.40
CA CYS A 243 -5.68 5.03 -10.69
C CYS A 243 -6.59 4.12 -9.85
N ASN A 244 -6.97 2.96 -10.39
CA ASN A 244 -7.77 1.99 -9.64
C ASN A 244 -7.01 1.43 -8.45
N GLU A 245 -5.70 1.19 -8.59
CA GLU A 245 -4.86 0.70 -7.50
C GLU A 245 -4.71 1.72 -6.38
N ILE A 246 -4.51 3.01 -6.70
CA ILE A 246 -4.57 4.11 -5.70
C ILE A 246 -5.90 4.05 -4.95
N SER A 247 -7.01 3.92 -5.67
CA SER A 247 -8.34 3.85 -5.06
C SER A 247 -8.50 2.64 -4.15
N ASN A 248 -7.94 1.49 -4.52
CA ASN A 248 -7.96 0.27 -3.71
C ASN A 248 -7.15 0.43 -2.42
N ILE A 249 -5.94 1.00 -2.50
CA ILE A 249 -5.10 1.26 -1.33
C ILE A 249 -5.81 2.18 -0.34
N ILE A 250 -6.33 3.31 -0.80
CA ILE A 250 -7.06 4.26 0.07
C ILE A 250 -8.32 3.63 0.67
N LYS A 251 -9.03 2.80 -0.09
CA LYS A 251 -10.19 2.06 0.42
C LYS A 251 -9.81 1.01 1.48
N GLN A 252 -8.66 0.37 1.32
CA GLN A 252 -8.14 -0.56 2.35
C GLN A 252 -7.78 0.20 3.62
N ILE A 253 -7.09 1.35 3.50
CA ILE A 253 -6.77 2.23 4.63
C ILE A 253 -8.05 2.71 5.32
N SER A 254 -9.10 3.08 4.56
CA SER A 254 -10.39 3.47 5.15
C SER A 254 -10.99 2.37 6.02
N LYS A 255 -11.00 1.13 5.53
CA LYS A 255 -11.48 -0.02 6.33
C LYS A 255 -10.61 -0.30 7.55
N SER A 256 -9.31 -0.09 7.41
CA SER A 256 -8.34 -0.21 8.50
C SER A 256 -8.53 0.89 9.55
N ASP A 257 -8.89 2.13 9.14
CA ASP A 257 -9.26 3.23 10.04
C ASP A 257 -10.51 2.91 10.86
N GLU A 258 -11.53 2.30 10.25
CA GLU A 258 -12.75 1.85 10.96
C GLU A 258 -12.43 0.84 12.08
N VAL A 259 -11.49 -0.06 11.82
CA VAL A 259 -11.03 -1.02 12.83
C VAL A 259 -10.25 -0.31 13.93
N LEU A 260 -9.29 0.57 13.58
CA LEU A 260 -8.50 1.32 14.54
C LEU A 260 -9.38 2.21 15.44
N ASP A 261 -10.42 2.80 14.87
CA ASP A 261 -11.37 3.64 15.59
C ASP A 261 -12.15 2.88 16.66
N SER A 262 -12.36 1.59 16.44
CA SER A 262 -13.03 0.70 17.40
C SER A 262 -12.08 0.18 18.50
N LEU A 263 -10.77 0.45 18.39
CA LEU A 263 -9.73 -0.04 19.27
C LEU A 263 -9.14 1.10 20.14
N ASP A 264 -8.64 0.73 21.31
CA ASP A 264 -7.82 1.62 22.13
C ASP A 264 -6.37 1.54 21.65
N ILE A 265 -5.89 2.58 20.95
CA ILE A 265 -4.52 2.64 20.40
C ILE A 265 -3.47 2.45 21.50
N GLN A 266 -3.75 2.90 22.73
CA GLN A 266 -2.81 2.78 23.84
C GLN A 266 -2.60 1.31 24.28
N LYS A 267 -3.61 0.46 24.06
CA LYS A 267 -3.57 -0.97 24.40
C LYS A 267 -3.11 -1.87 23.26
N MET A 268 -2.91 -1.31 22.06
CA MET A 268 -2.38 -2.08 20.92
C MET A 268 -0.94 -2.52 21.21
N SER A 269 -0.56 -3.68 20.72
CA SER A 269 0.83 -4.12 20.76
C SER A 269 1.73 -3.23 19.89
N ASP A 270 3.01 -3.13 20.25
CA ASP A 270 3.99 -2.34 19.50
C ASP A 270 4.05 -2.73 18.01
N ARG A 271 3.94 -4.03 17.75
CA ARG A 271 3.91 -4.56 16.39
C ARG A 271 2.69 -4.08 15.60
N GLU A 272 1.53 -4.02 16.23
CA GLU A 272 0.29 -3.52 15.62
C GLU A 272 0.37 -2.03 15.33
N VAL A 273 0.90 -1.25 16.27
CA VAL A 273 1.11 0.20 16.10
C VAL A 273 2.02 0.47 14.90
N LEU A 274 3.19 -0.18 14.85
CA LEU A 274 4.13 0.00 13.75
C LEU A 274 3.57 -0.49 12.40
N ALA A 275 2.75 -1.53 12.40
CA ALA A 275 2.08 -1.99 11.18
C ALA A 275 1.03 -0.97 10.70
N ALA A 276 0.23 -0.43 11.61
CA ALA A 276 -0.77 0.59 11.31
C ALA A 276 -0.13 1.89 10.79
N CYS A 277 1.00 2.30 11.37
CA CYS A 277 1.78 3.44 10.89
C CYS A 277 2.25 3.22 9.45
N ARG A 278 2.84 2.06 9.15
CA ARG A 278 3.38 1.73 7.82
C ARG A 278 2.32 1.75 6.73
N GLU A 279 1.11 1.25 6.99
CA GLU A 279 0.00 1.32 6.03
C GLU A 279 -0.34 2.76 5.64
N ARG A 280 -0.14 3.71 6.54
CA ARG A 280 -0.45 5.14 6.38
C ARG A 280 0.75 5.98 5.95
N SER A 281 1.83 5.34 5.57
CA SER A 281 3.10 6.00 5.24
C SER A 281 3.68 6.83 6.40
N ILE A 282 3.34 6.50 7.64
CA ILE A 282 3.87 7.11 8.86
C ILE A 282 5.15 6.36 9.24
N THR A 283 6.30 7.04 9.22
CA THR A 283 7.56 6.50 9.72
C THR A 283 7.72 6.89 11.19
N ALA A 284 7.47 5.94 12.06
CA ALA A 284 7.61 6.17 13.50
C ALA A 284 9.05 5.84 13.95
N SER A 285 9.73 6.79 14.56
CA SER A 285 11.07 6.58 15.14
C SER A 285 11.04 5.64 16.35
N ASN A 286 9.94 5.62 17.07
CA ASN A 286 9.63 4.70 18.15
C ASN A 286 8.11 4.51 18.27
N VAL A 287 7.71 3.57 19.13
CA VAL A 287 6.30 3.19 19.30
C VAL A 287 5.46 4.32 19.91
N ALA A 288 6.02 5.11 20.82
CA ALA A 288 5.31 6.21 21.45
C ALA A 288 4.94 7.30 20.44
N VAL A 289 5.88 7.66 19.56
CA VAL A 289 5.64 8.57 18.42
C VAL A 289 4.61 7.96 17.49
N GLY A 290 4.71 6.66 17.18
CA GLY A 290 3.73 5.97 16.35
C GLY A 290 2.30 6.03 16.90
N ARG A 291 2.12 5.86 18.20
CA ARG A 291 0.80 5.98 18.87
C ARG A 291 0.25 7.41 18.75
N ALA A 292 1.10 8.42 18.99
CA ALA A 292 0.72 9.82 18.86
C ALA A 292 0.30 10.16 17.41
N ASP A 293 1.12 9.76 16.45
CA ASP A 293 0.86 9.98 15.02
C ASP A 293 -0.43 9.28 14.54
N LEU A 294 -0.69 8.04 14.97
CA LEU A 294 -1.94 7.33 14.66
C LEU A 294 -3.15 8.03 15.26
N SER A 295 -3.05 8.52 16.49
CA SER A 295 -4.12 9.27 17.13
C SER A 295 -4.41 10.57 16.38
N GLN A 296 -3.36 11.30 15.97
CA GLN A 296 -3.48 12.51 15.13
C GLN A 296 -4.09 12.19 13.76
N TRP A 297 -3.67 11.09 13.12
CA TRP A 297 -4.25 10.62 11.86
C TRP A 297 -5.76 10.40 11.98
N LEU A 298 -6.21 9.64 12.98
CA LEU A 298 -7.63 9.35 13.15
C LEU A 298 -8.43 10.62 13.46
N THR A 299 -7.89 11.51 14.28
CA THR A 299 -8.51 12.82 14.57
C THR A 299 -8.63 13.65 13.29
N ALA A 300 -7.56 13.73 12.49
CA ALA A 300 -7.54 14.50 11.26
C ALA A 300 -8.51 13.95 10.20
N VAL A 301 -8.60 12.63 10.04
CA VAL A 301 -9.55 12.01 9.10
C VAL A 301 -10.99 12.30 9.49
N LYS A 302 -11.31 12.32 10.80
CA LYS A 302 -12.66 12.62 11.33
C LYS A 302 -12.96 14.11 11.42
N CYS A 303 -11.95 14.97 11.46
CA CYS A 303 -12.14 16.40 11.61
C CYS A 303 -13.00 16.94 10.46
N HIS A 304 -14.12 17.55 10.82
CA HIS A 304 -14.90 18.37 9.90
C HIS A 304 -14.17 19.70 9.78
N ILE A 305 -13.59 19.98 8.60
CA ILE A 305 -13.01 21.28 8.33
C ILE A 305 -14.19 22.25 8.17
N GLU A 306 -14.30 23.19 9.10
CA GLU A 306 -15.35 24.20 9.15
C GLU A 306 -15.50 24.90 7.78
N ASN A 307 -16.65 24.81 7.18
CA ASN A 307 -17.23 25.52 6.02
C ASN A 307 -17.97 24.61 5.03
N THR A 308 -18.08 23.33 5.26
CA THR A 308 -18.99 22.49 4.47
C THR A 308 -20.16 22.08 5.35
N ASN A 309 -21.36 22.49 4.96
CA ASN A 309 -22.58 21.87 5.46
C ASN A 309 -22.56 20.41 5.00
N ASP A 310 -21.77 19.57 5.68
CA ASP A 310 -21.60 18.15 5.35
C ASP A 310 -22.95 17.41 5.34
N ASN A 311 -23.94 17.94 6.08
CA ASN A 311 -25.33 17.44 6.08
C ASN A 311 -26.04 17.60 4.73
N LEU A 312 -25.55 18.45 3.83
CA LEU A 312 -26.08 18.67 2.49
C LEU A 312 -25.29 17.93 1.40
N LEU A 313 -24.17 17.29 1.76
CA LEU A 313 -23.35 16.56 0.79
C LEU A 313 -23.97 15.21 0.46
N THR A 314 -23.96 14.87 -0.81
CA THR A 314 -24.34 13.53 -1.25
C THR A 314 -23.29 12.51 -0.81
N GLN A 315 -23.66 11.24 -0.58
CA GLN A 315 -22.77 10.16 -0.18
C GLN A 315 -21.51 10.02 -1.07
N PRO A 316 -21.58 10.14 -2.41
CA PRO A 316 -20.41 10.14 -3.27
C PRO A 316 -19.41 11.25 -2.98
N VAL A 317 -19.88 12.48 -2.72
CA VAL A 317 -19.02 13.64 -2.43
C VAL A 317 -18.33 13.47 -1.08
N LEU A 318 -19.04 12.98 -0.08
CA LEU A 318 -18.47 12.69 1.24
C LEU A 318 -17.36 11.64 1.13
N TYR A 319 -17.57 10.58 0.35
CA TYR A 319 -16.56 9.56 0.10
C TYR A 319 -15.31 10.13 -0.58
N GLU A 320 -15.47 10.99 -1.57
CA GLU A 320 -14.35 11.64 -2.27
C GLU A 320 -13.55 12.56 -1.34
N ASN A 321 -14.20 13.32 -0.49
CA ASN A 321 -13.52 14.15 0.49
C ASN A 321 -12.68 13.30 1.47
N MET A 322 -13.21 12.19 1.94
CA MET A 322 -12.48 11.27 2.81
C MET A 322 -11.31 10.57 2.09
N PHE A 323 -11.43 10.29 0.80
CA PHE A 323 -10.35 9.79 -0.03
C PHE A 323 -9.22 10.82 -0.13
N ASN A 324 -9.54 12.06 -0.48
CA ASN A 324 -8.58 13.15 -0.64
C ASN A 324 -7.85 13.47 0.67
N LYS A 325 -8.55 13.48 1.80
CA LYS A 325 -7.94 13.65 3.14
C LYS A 325 -6.83 12.61 3.39
N ARG A 326 -7.12 11.32 3.15
CA ARG A 326 -6.15 10.25 3.37
C ARG A 326 -4.94 10.39 2.47
N LEU A 327 -5.15 10.71 1.21
CA LEU A 327 -4.06 10.91 0.26
C LEU A 327 -3.17 12.11 0.65
N ALA A 328 -3.77 13.22 1.06
CA ALA A 328 -3.06 14.39 1.55
C ALA A 328 -2.25 14.10 2.82
N LEU A 329 -2.84 13.39 3.78
CA LEU A 329 -2.16 12.99 5.01
C LEU A 329 -0.99 12.04 4.75
N MET A 330 -1.12 11.09 3.83
CA MET A 330 0.01 10.23 3.45
C MET A 330 1.16 11.08 2.89
N GLY A 331 0.86 12.02 1.99
CA GLY A 331 1.86 12.96 1.46
C GLY A 331 2.53 13.80 2.57
N TYR A 332 1.76 14.30 3.53
CA TYR A 332 2.28 15.05 4.67
C TYR A 332 3.25 14.23 5.51
N TYR A 333 2.89 12.99 5.88
CA TYR A 333 3.77 12.14 6.69
C TYR A 333 5.05 11.75 5.96
N ILE A 334 4.96 11.43 4.66
CA ILE A 334 6.15 11.18 3.84
C ILE A 334 7.07 12.40 3.82
N ALA A 335 6.50 13.60 3.61
CA ALA A 335 7.26 14.86 3.56
C ALA A 335 7.88 15.23 4.91
N ARG A 336 7.17 14.97 6.02
CA ARG A 336 7.67 15.19 7.38
C ARG A 336 8.93 14.38 7.67
N ASP A 337 8.93 13.13 7.25
CA ASP A 337 10.07 12.24 7.45
C ASP A 337 11.26 12.67 6.58
N PHE A 338 10.97 13.21 5.40
CA PHE A 338 11.97 13.80 4.51
C PHE A 338 12.74 14.94 5.15
N LYS A 339 12.06 15.85 5.87
CA LYS A 339 12.71 16.96 6.58
C LYS A 339 13.65 16.51 7.69
N LYS A 340 13.38 15.36 8.32
CA LYS A 340 14.22 14.80 9.38
C LYS A 340 15.51 14.16 8.85
N ALA A 341 15.52 13.72 7.61
CA ALA A 341 16.63 12.96 7.01
C ALA A 341 17.75 13.84 6.41
N ASP A 342 17.76 15.15 6.66
CA ASP A 342 18.75 16.13 6.13
C ASP A 342 18.90 16.14 4.59
N THR A 343 17.91 15.55 3.92
CA THR A 343 17.82 15.50 2.45
C THR A 343 17.27 16.81 1.86
N SER A 344 17.38 17.90 2.61
CA SER A 344 17.02 19.26 2.16
C SER A 344 17.69 19.65 0.83
N VAL A 345 18.86 19.09 0.55
CA VAL A 345 19.60 19.32 -0.71
C VAL A 345 18.86 18.67 -1.90
N LEU A 346 18.42 17.42 -1.77
CA LEU A 346 17.67 16.73 -2.84
C LEU A 346 16.29 17.36 -3.06
N PHE A 347 15.65 17.83 -2.00
CA PHE A 347 14.37 18.51 -2.10
C PHE A 347 14.52 19.89 -2.77
N ARG A 348 15.49 20.69 -2.37
CA ARG A 348 15.79 21.99 -2.99
C ARG A 348 16.17 21.86 -4.45
N SER A 349 16.98 20.86 -4.83
CA SER A 349 17.35 20.60 -6.22
C SER A 349 16.18 20.08 -7.07
N ALA A 350 15.24 19.33 -6.47
CA ALA A 350 14.07 18.80 -7.17
C ALA A 350 12.93 19.81 -7.33
N VAL A 351 12.86 20.82 -6.44
CA VAL A 351 11.82 21.86 -6.42
C VAL A 351 12.35 23.22 -6.92
N GLY A 352 13.65 23.31 -7.25
CA GLY A 352 14.25 24.54 -7.79
C GLY A 352 14.33 25.69 -6.77
N LEU A 353 14.37 25.39 -5.45
CA LEU A 353 14.53 26.37 -4.36
C LEU A 353 15.94 26.39 -3.83
#